data_a5695a028e827d3b99e91f20fe82ae8b
#
_entry.id   a5695a028e827d3b99e91f20fe82ae8b
#
_cell.length_a   1.000
_cell.length_b   1.000
_cell.length_c   1.000
_cell.angle_alpha   90.00
_cell.angle_beta   90.00
_cell.angle_gamma   90.00
#
_symmetry.space_group_name_H-M   'P 1'
#
loop_
_entity.id
_entity.type
_entity.pdbx_description
1 polymer ?
#
loop_
_entity_poly.entity_id
_entity_poly.type
_entity_poly.pdbx_seq_one_letter_code
_entity_poly.pdbx_strand_id
1 'polypeptide(L)'
;MSADVVTKGVTTVPSGVGGAVGVERRCWFVAIVKNNTEKMAHERLAKAGYESYLATQTLYRVWKNGRRAKIEHVVLPTLVFVRCSERERMQIVALPYINRFMTNKASGYSTAKPLAFIPDKQIETLRFMLGQSDVPVTISERSFQKGDRVRVARGKLCGLEGEVVTTDDGHSELIVRIDILGCAKVMIEAVDIELVDK
;
A
#
# COMPACT_ATOMS: atom_id res chain seq x y z
N MET A 1 -64.40 -20.49 21.97
CA MET A 1 -63.63 -20.35 20.72
C MET A 1 -62.62 -19.22 20.94
N SER A 2 -61.43 -19.64 21.26
CA SER A 2 -60.32 -18.74 21.67
C SER A 2 -59.59 -18.23 20.46
N ALA A 3 -59.19 -16.96 20.49
CA ALA A 3 -58.19 -16.44 19.58
C ALA A 3 -57.12 -15.73 20.39
N ASP A 4 -55.94 -16.36 20.42
CA ASP A 4 -54.76 -15.84 21.07
C ASP A 4 -54.14 -14.69 20.27
N VAL A 5 -53.94 -13.55 20.94
CA VAL A 5 -53.21 -12.41 20.41
C VAL A 5 -51.75 -12.55 20.88
N VAL A 6 -50.86 -12.84 19.93
CA VAL A 6 -49.42 -12.87 20.16
C VAL A 6 -48.87 -11.43 20.18
N THR A 7 -48.49 -11.01 21.37
CA THR A 7 -47.81 -9.74 21.59
C THR A 7 -46.31 -9.86 21.19
N LYS A 8 -45.90 -9.10 20.17
CA LYS A 8 -44.50 -8.98 19.77
C LYS A 8 -43.72 -8.20 20.82
N GLY A 9 -42.78 -8.86 21.49
CA GLY A 9 -41.82 -8.25 22.42
C GLY A 9 -40.88 -7.32 21.71
N VAL A 10 -40.90 -6.07 22.13
CA VAL A 10 -39.89 -5.05 21.78
C VAL A 10 -38.69 -5.32 22.65
N THR A 11 -37.61 -5.78 22.05
CA THR A 11 -36.30 -5.94 22.76
C THR A 11 -35.65 -4.58 22.85
N THR A 12 -35.68 -4.00 24.02
CA THR A 12 -34.96 -2.78 24.38
C THR A 12 -33.48 -3.13 24.50
N VAL A 13 -32.62 -2.47 23.72
CA VAL A 13 -31.18 -2.57 23.81
C VAL A 13 -30.71 -1.80 25.06
N PRO A 14 -29.97 -2.39 25.99
CA PRO A 14 -29.48 -1.63 27.14
C PRO A 14 -28.34 -0.72 26.70
N SER A 15 -28.49 0.58 26.96
CA SER A 15 -27.44 1.59 26.88
C SER A 15 -26.41 1.33 28.00
N GLY A 16 -25.45 0.46 27.73
CA GLY A 16 -24.28 0.21 28.60
C GLY A 16 -23.16 1.15 28.23
N VAL A 17 -23.00 2.25 28.96
CA VAL A 17 -21.77 3.04 29.02
C VAL A 17 -20.73 2.23 29.79
N GLY A 18 -19.96 1.45 29.06
CA GLY A 18 -18.80 0.74 29.56
C GLY A 18 -17.61 1.11 28.68
N GLY A 19 -16.75 2.00 29.16
CA GLY A 19 -15.52 2.39 28.51
C GLY A 19 -14.53 1.23 28.41
N ALA A 20 -14.69 0.38 27.38
CA ALA A 20 -13.60 -0.41 26.91
C ALA A 20 -12.64 0.54 26.20
N VAL A 21 -11.42 0.67 26.70
CA VAL A 21 -10.28 1.26 25.97
C VAL A 21 -10.03 0.33 24.79
N GLY A 22 -10.83 0.47 23.74
CA GLY A 22 -10.66 -0.25 22.49
C GLY A 22 -9.32 0.21 21.92
N VAL A 23 -8.41 -0.73 21.75
CA VAL A 23 -7.15 -0.49 21.02
C VAL A 23 -7.55 0.10 19.66
N GLU A 24 -7.32 1.39 19.49
CA GLU A 24 -7.69 2.13 18.29
C GLU A 24 -6.93 1.51 17.10
N ARG A 25 -7.68 0.92 16.16
CA ARG A 25 -7.09 0.19 15.04
C ARG A 25 -6.28 1.16 14.17
N ARG A 26 -5.00 0.91 14.04
CA ARG A 26 -4.11 1.64 13.13
C ARG A 26 -4.05 0.95 11.78
N CYS A 27 -4.17 1.74 10.71
CA CYS A 27 -4.09 1.29 9.32
C CYS A 27 -3.11 2.16 8.55
N TRP A 28 -2.57 1.63 7.46
CA TRP A 28 -1.78 2.41 6.53
C TRP A 28 -2.68 3.22 5.61
N PHE A 29 -2.62 4.53 5.75
CA PHE A 29 -3.25 5.48 4.84
C PHE A 29 -2.21 6.10 3.91
N VAL A 30 -2.67 6.59 2.75
CA VAL A 30 -1.81 7.26 1.78
C VAL A 30 -2.04 8.76 1.86
N ALA A 31 -1.07 9.48 2.38
CA ALA A 31 -1.06 10.93 2.41
C ALA A 31 -0.50 11.49 1.09
N ILE A 32 -1.19 12.47 0.52
CA ILE A 32 -0.75 13.19 -0.67
C ILE A 32 -0.07 14.47 -0.22
N VAL A 33 1.15 14.67 -0.66
CA VAL A 33 2.00 15.83 -0.38
C VAL A 33 2.33 16.60 -1.67
N LYS A 34 2.98 17.74 -1.56
CA LYS A 34 3.50 18.45 -2.74
C LYS A 34 4.65 17.66 -3.37
N ASN A 35 4.78 17.77 -4.69
CA ASN A 35 5.89 17.15 -5.40
C ASN A 35 7.25 17.67 -4.88
N ASN A 36 8.22 16.76 -4.80
CA ASN A 36 9.56 17.01 -4.24
C ASN A 36 9.60 17.41 -2.76
N THR A 37 8.51 17.21 -2.00
CA THR A 37 8.48 17.42 -0.55
C THR A 37 8.30 16.12 0.25
N GLU A 38 8.32 14.98 -0.40
CA GLU A 38 8.03 13.66 0.17
C GLU A 38 8.98 13.33 1.32
N LYS A 39 10.29 13.51 1.11
CA LYS A 39 11.32 13.26 2.13
C LYS A 39 11.13 14.15 3.35
N MET A 40 10.91 15.43 3.12
CA MET A 40 10.66 16.40 4.19
C MET A 40 9.38 16.06 4.97
N ALA A 41 8.30 15.68 4.28
CA ALA A 41 7.05 15.31 4.92
C ALA A 41 7.22 14.03 5.76
N HIS A 42 7.91 13.01 5.22
CA HIS A 42 8.25 11.78 5.94
C HIS A 42 9.06 12.07 7.21
N GLU A 43 10.11 12.87 7.13
CA GLU A 43 10.94 13.25 8.28
C GLU A 43 10.14 14.01 9.36
N ARG A 44 9.27 14.94 8.93
CA ARG A 44 8.43 15.70 9.86
C ARG A 44 7.40 14.84 10.56
N LEU A 45 6.77 13.89 9.84
CA LEU A 45 5.85 12.92 10.42
C LEU A 45 6.57 12.04 11.45
N ALA A 46 7.76 11.54 11.13
CA ALA A 46 8.56 10.74 12.04
C ALA A 46 8.96 11.54 13.31
N LYS A 47 9.39 12.80 13.16
CA LYS A 47 9.68 13.71 14.28
C LYS A 47 8.47 14.02 15.15
N ALA A 48 7.28 14.02 14.56
CA ALA A 48 6.02 14.19 15.28
C ALA A 48 5.51 12.88 15.96
N GLY A 49 6.26 11.78 15.84
CA GLY A 49 5.95 10.49 16.45
C GLY A 49 4.99 9.61 15.64
N TYR A 50 4.70 9.96 14.40
CA TYR A 50 3.86 9.14 13.53
C TYR A 50 4.70 8.11 12.77
N GLU A 51 4.22 6.88 12.71
CA GLU A 51 4.82 5.84 11.88
C GLU A 51 4.55 6.16 10.41
N SER A 52 5.61 6.43 9.63
CA SER A 52 5.50 6.76 8.22
C SER A 52 6.47 5.95 7.37
N TYR A 53 6.15 5.79 6.10
CA TYR A 53 6.98 5.09 5.12
C TYR A 53 6.98 5.86 3.80
N LEU A 54 8.18 6.06 3.27
CA LEU A 54 8.40 6.63 1.95
C LEU A 54 8.93 5.53 1.02
N ALA A 55 8.22 5.30 -0.08
CA ALA A 55 8.62 4.28 -1.06
C ALA A 55 9.82 4.78 -1.87
N THR A 56 11.01 4.47 -1.40
CA THR A 56 12.27 4.78 -2.07
C THR A 56 12.99 3.52 -2.50
N GLN A 57 13.67 3.59 -3.62
CA GLN A 57 14.56 2.55 -4.10
C GLN A 57 15.96 3.11 -4.33
N THR A 58 16.96 2.39 -3.91
CA THR A 58 18.35 2.75 -4.17
C THR A 58 18.82 2.09 -5.45
N LEU A 59 19.16 2.91 -6.45
CA LEU A 59 19.65 2.46 -7.73
C LEU A 59 21.09 2.98 -7.98
N TYR A 60 21.87 2.19 -8.72
CA TYR A 60 23.18 2.63 -9.18
C TYR A 60 23.07 3.30 -10.54
N ARG A 61 23.49 4.56 -10.61
CA ARG A 61 23.57 5.29 -11.88
C ARG A 61 25.02 5.39 -12.33
N VAL A 62 25.24 5.03 -13.58
CA VAL A 62 26.55 5.24 -14.24
C VAL A 62 26.41 6.47 -15.12
N TRP A 63 27.25 7.47 -14.87
CA TRP A 63 27.30 8.70 -15.66
C TRP A 63 28.14 8.50 -16.92
N LYS A 64 27.96 9.37 -17.94
CA LYS A 64 28.73 9.30 -19.21
C LYS A 64 30.25 9.32 -19.01
N ASN A 65 30.73 9.88 -17.93
CA ASN A 65 32.15 9.90 -17.55
C ASN A 65 32.61 8.65 -16.78
N GLY A 66 31.83 7.58 -16.74
CA GLY A 66 32.11 6.34 -16.02
C GLY A 66 31.93 6.39 -14.51
N ARG A 67 31.62 7.53 -13.92
CA ARG A 67 31.38 7.67 -12.49
C ARG A 67 30.10 6.94 -12.09
N ARG A 68 30.20 6.08 -11.08
CA ARG A 68 29.05 5.40 -10.48
C ARG A 68 28.60 6.16 -9.23
N ALA A 69 27.30 6.40 -9.12
CA ALA A 69 26.72 6.97 -7.91
C ALA A 69 25.50 6.17 -7.48
N LYS A 70 25.37 6.00 -6.17
CA LYS A 70 24.19 5.42 -5.53
C LYS A 70 23.15 6.54 -5.37
N ILE A 71 21.99 6.39 -6.00
CA ILE A 71 20.91 7.38 -5.98
C ILE A 71 19.71 6.76 -5.33
N GLU A 72 19.17 7.43 -4.34
CA GLU A 72 17.88 7.11 -3.75
C GLU A 72 16.76 7.78 -4.54
N HIS A 73 15.96 6.96 -5.21
CA HIS A 73 14.84 7.38 -6.04
C HIS A 73 13.51 7.18 -5.31
N VAL A 74 12.64 8.20 -5.30
CA VAL A 74 11.26 8.08 -4.80
C VAL A 74 10.42 7.41 -5.88
N VAL A 75 9.95 6.20 -5.61
CA VAL A 75 9.21 5.37 -6.59
C VAL A 75 7.78 5.86 -6.78
N LEU A 76 7.20 6.43 -5.73
CA LEU A 76 5.84 6.98 -5.71
C LEU A 76 5.89 8.48 -5.39
N PRO A 77 6.07 9.35 -6.40
CA PRO A 77 6.06 10.79 -6.20
C PRO A 77 4.75 11.27 -5.58
N THR A 78 4.83 12.31 -4.76
CA THR A 78 3.71 12.94 -4.04
C THR A 78 3.03 12.09 -2.97
N LEU A 79 3.46 10.85 -2.75
CA LEU A 79 2.82 9.93 -1.80
C LEU A 79 3.73 9.60 -0.62
N VAL A 80 3.14 9.64 0.58
CA VAL A 80 3.75 9.19 1.83
C VAL A 80 2.75 8.29 2.55
N PHE A 81 3.18 7.10 2.93
CA PHE A 81 2.34 6.18 3.71
C PHE A 81 2.45 6.54 5.19
N VAL A 82 1.31 6.54 5.88
CA VAL A 82 1.24 6.85 7.30
C VAL A 82 0.39 5.80 8.00
N ARG A 83 0.95 5.14 9.02
CA ARG A 83 0.23 4.19 9.86
C ARG A 83 -0.33 4.91 11.06
N CYS A 84 -1.62 5.11 11.06
CA CYS A 84 -2.29 5.87 12.12
C CYS A 84 -3.71 5.38 12.34
N SER A 85 -4.30 5.82 13.45
CA SER A 85 -5.72 5.68 13.71
C SER A 85 -6.51 6.76 12.95
N GLU A 86 -7.82 6.62 12.89
CA GLU A 86 -8.70 7.63 12.31
C GLU A 86 -8.60 8.98 13.02
N ARG A 87 -8.45 8.97 14.34
CA ARG A 87 -8.27 10.18 15.14
C ARG A 87 -6.94 10.89 14.83
N GLU A 88 -5.85 10.13 14.80
CA GLU A 88 -4.52 10.65 14.41
C GLU A 88 -4.53 11.18 12.99
N ARG A 89 -5.20 10.51 12.07
CA ARG A 89 -5.35 10.93 10.68
C ARG A 89 -5.98 12.32 10.56
N MET A 90 -7.01 12.61 11.37
CA MET A 90 -7.63 13.94 11.41
C MET A 90 -6.67 15.03 11.89
N GLN A 91 -5.76 14.70 12.79
CA GLN A 91 -4.69 15.62 13.22
C GLN A 91 -3.64 15.81 12.10
N ILE A 92 -3.26 14.71 11.44
CA ILE A 92 -2.24 14.72 10.37
C ILE A 92 -2.71 15.51 9.16
N VAL A 93 -3.99 15.41 8.76
CA VAL A 93 -4.51 16.17 7.60
C VAL A 93 -4.47 17.69 7.81
N ALA A 94 -4.46 18.15 9.06
CA ALA A 94 -4.35 19.56 9.39
C ALA A 94 -2.91 20.12 9.29
N LEU A 95 -1.92 19.24 9.08
CA LEU A 95 -0.51 19.66 8.95
C LEU A 95 -0.26 20.37 7.61
N PRO A 96 0.47 21.48 7.58
CA PRO A 96 0.57 22.34 6.39
C PRO A 96 1.32 21.70 5.20
N TYR A 97 2.02 20.58 5.42
CA TYR A 97 2.73 19.83 4.39
C TYR A 97 1.96 18.61 3.89
N ILE A 98 0.78 18.33 4.44
CA ILE A 98 -0.14 17.29 3.98
C ILE A 98 -1.29 17.96 3.22
N ASN A 99 -1.48 17.59 1.96
CA ASN A 99 -2.56 18.16 1.17
C ASN A 99 -3.91 17.46 1.49
N ARG A 100 -3.91 16.15 1.49
CA ARG A 100 -5.09 15.31 1.76
C ARG A 100 -4.67 13.84 1.89
N PHE A 101 -5.59 13.00 2.34
CA PHE A 101 -5.45 11.55 2.23
C PHE A 101 -6.15 11.04 0.96
N MET A 102 -5.62 9.95 0.40
CA MET A 102 -6.20 9.27 -0.74
C MET A 102 -7.53 8.62 -0.35
N THR A 103 -8.51 8.70 -1.24
CA THR A 103 -9.83 8.07 -1.08
C THR A 103 -10.01 6.94 -2.08
N ASN A 104 -10.79 5.94 -1.74
CA ASN A 104 -11.09 4.85 -2.65
C ASN A 104 -12.07 5.33 -3.74
N LYS A 105 -11.63 5.30 -4.99
CA LYS A 105 -12.43 5.70 -6.17
C LYS A 105 -13.51 4.66 -6.53
N ALA A 106 -13.34 3.40 -6.09
CA ALA A 106 -14.24 2.29 -6.44
C ALA A 106 -15.60 2.33 -5.73
N SER A 107 -15.76 3.19 -4.74
CA SER A 107 -17.00 3.35 -4.00
C SER A 107 -17.96 4.30 -4.75
N GLY A 108 -18.59 3.81 -5.81
CA GLY A 108 -19.69 4.40 -6.58
C GLY A 108 -20.19 5.83 -6.23
N TYR A 109 -21.43 6.13 -6.50
CA TYR A 109 -22.09 7.45 -6.31
C TYR A 109 -22.30 7.89 -4.85
N SER A 110 -21.61 7.30 -3.87
CA SER A 110 -21.73 7.74 -2.47
C SER A 110 -21.07 9.10 -2.25
N THR A 111 -21.78 10.02 -1.64
CA THR A 111 -21.31 11.37 -1.28
C THR A 111 -20.12 11.34 -0.32
N ALA A 112 -19.96 10.27 0.47
CA ALA A 112 -18.82 10.02 1.35
C ALA A 112 -17.91 8.97 0.70
N LYS A 113 -16.84 9.42 0.05
CA LYS A 113 -15.80 8.50 -0.48
C LYS A 113 -15.04 7.89 0.69
N PRO A 114 -15.11 6.56 0.89
CA PRO A 114 -14.37 5.93 1.96
C PRO A 114 -12.86 6.15 1.77
N LEU A 115 -12.18 6.32 2.87
CA LEU A 115 -10.73 6.44 2.87
C LEU A 115 -10.09 5.15 2.36
N ALA A 116 -9.06 5.35 1.61
CA ALA A 116 -8.27 4.27 1.08
C ALA A 116 -7.22 3.84 2.12
N PHE A 117 -7.21 2.58 2.52
CA PHE A 117 -6.16 2.01 3.36
C PHE A 117 -5.50 0.82 2.66
N ILE A 118 -4.26 0.56 3.02
CA ILE A 118 -3.46 -0.54 2.48
C ILE A 118 -3.19 -1.53 3.62
N PRO A 119 -3.38 -2.84 3.40
CA PRO A 119 -3.02 -3.87 4.38
C PRO A 119 -1.53 -3.87 4.72
N ASP A 120 -1.19 -4.15 5.99
CA ASP A 120 0.20 -4.21 6.47
C ASP A 120 1.07 -5.10 5.58
N LYS A 121 0.58 -6.29 5.22
CA LYS A 121 1.30 -7.24 4.35
C LYS A 121 1.71 -6.64 3.00
N GLN A 122 0.87 -5.80 2.40
CA GLN A 122 1.19 -5.18 1.10
C GLN A 122 2.27 -4.10 1.25
N ILE A 123 2.28 -3.37 2.35
CA ILE A 123 3.36 -2.40 2.65
C ILE A 123 4.68 -3.14 2.91
N GLU A 124 4.64 -4.24 3.66
CA GLU A 124 5.82 -5.08 3.90
C GLU A 124 6.36 -5.66 2.60
N THR A 125 5.49 -6.17 1.73
CA THR A 125 5.86 -6.66 0.41
C THR A 125 6.50 -5.57 -0.44
N LEU A 126 5.92 -4.36 -0.46
CA LEU A 126 6.49 -3.22 -1.19
C LEU A 126 7.86 -2.82 -0.63
N ARG A 127 8.00 -2.77 0.69
CA ARG A 127 9.29 -2.51 1.36
C ARG A 127 10.35 -3.54 0.97
N PHE A 128 9.96 -4.81 0.98
CA PHE A 128 10.86 -5.90 0.60
C PHE A 128 11.31 -5.77 -0.85
N MET A 129 10.36 -5.57 -1.79
CA MET A 129 10.70 -5.39 -3.20
C MET A 129 11.66 -4.21 -3.42
N LEU A 130 11.35 -3.04 -2.87
CA LEU A 130 12.15 -1.83 -3.06
C LEU A 130 13.53 -1.91 -2.37
N GLY A 131 13.61 -2.62 -1.24
CA GLY A 131 14.85 -2.77 -0.48
C GLY A 131 15.79 -3.83 -1.04
N GLN A 132 15.27 -4.86 -1.72
CA GLN A 132 16.06 -6.00 -2.17
C GLN A 132 16.35 -5.98 -3.68
N SER A 133 15.49 -5.38 -4.48
CA SER A 133 15.66 -5.38 -5.93
C SER A 133 16.78 -4.46 -6.40
N ASP A 134 17.69 -4.99 -7.19
CA ASP A 134 18.71 -4.21 -7.92
C ASP A 134 18.17 -3.62 -9.22
N VAL A 135 17.03 -4.14 -9.67
CA VAL A 135 16.33 -3.70 -10.89
C VAL A 135 15.25 -2.69 -10.51
N PRO A 136 15.02 -1.66 -11.33
CA PRO A 136 13.98 -0.68 -11.05
C PRO A 136 12.60 -1.33 -10.87
N VAL A 137 11.97 -1.04 -9.74
CA VAL A 137 10.55 -1.38 -9.49
C VAL A 137 9.70 -0.23 -10.00
N THR A 138 8.72 -0.54 -10.82
CA THR A 138 7.78 0.44 -11.37
C THR A 138 6.39 0.21 -10.80
N ILE A 139 5.61 1.27 -10.64
CA ILE A 139 4.21 1.19 -10.23
C ILE A 139 3.33 1.54 -11.42
N SER A 140 2.30 0.73 -11.63
CA SER A 140 1.33 0.92 -12.70
C SER A 140 -0.08 0.91 -12.14
N GLU A 141 -0.87 1.92 -12.45
CA GLU A 141 -2.30 1.97 -12.11
C GLU A 141 -3.15 0.99 -12.94
N ARG A 142 -2.60 0.48 -14.04
CA ARG A 142 -3.31 -0.47 -14.90
C ARG A 142 -3.40 -1.83 -14.21
N SER A 143 -4.59 -2.40 -14.20
CA SER A 143 -4.77 -3.82 -13.89
C SER A 143 -4.22 -4.65 -15.06
N PHE A 144 -3.34 -5.59 -14.75
CA PHE A 144 -2.86 -6.56 -15.75
C PHE A 144 -3.85 -7.70 -15.88
N GLN A 145 -3.81 -8.38 -17.03
CA GLN A 145 -4.50 -9.65 -17.18
C GLN A 145 -3.92 -10.62 -16.15
N LYS A 146 -4.78 -11.52 -15.71
CA LYS A 146 -4.42 -12.52 -14.71
C LYS A 146 -3.28 -13.37 -15.23
N GLY A 147 -2.13 -13.29 -14.60
CA GLY A 147 -0.97 -14.12 -14.85
C GLY A 147 -0.93 -15.36 -13.96
N ASP A 148 0.06 -16.20 -14.15
CA ASP A 148 0.29 -17.34 -13.29
C ASP A 148 0.80 -16.89 -11.93
N ARG A 149 0.28 -17.51 -10.86
CA ARG A 149 0.79 -17.28 -9.51
C ARG A 149 2.13 -17.96 -9.35
N VAL A 150 3.10 -17.19 -8.91
CA VAL A 150 4.47 -17.65 -8.76
C VAL A 150 5.03 -17.23 -7.40
N ARG A 151 6.04 -17.97 -6.97
CA ARG A 151 6.93 -17.60 -5.87
C ARG A 151 8.34 -17.50 -6.42
N VAL A 152 9.07 -16.48 -6.01
CA VAL A 152 10.48 -16.35 -6.36
C VAL A 152 11.28 -17.37 -5.55
N ALA A 153 11.94 -18.30 -6.24
CA ALA A 153 12.72 -19.37 -5.63
C ALA A 153 14.17 -18.99 -5.36
N ARG A 154 14.71 -18.04 -6.12
CA ARG A 154 16.13 -17.64 -6.06
C ARG A 154 16.31 -16.14 -6.12
N GLY A 155 17.54 -15.71 -5.78
CA GLY A 155 17.93 -14.31 -5.86
C GLY A 155 17.46 -13.46 -4.67
N LYS A 156 17.60 -12.14 -4.82
CA LYS A 156 17.32 -11.17 -3.74
C LYS A 156 15.85 -11.05 -3.38
N LEU A 157 14.96 -11.41 -4.28
CA LEU A 157 13.51 -11.40 -4.08
C LEU A 157 12.96 -12.77 -3.64
N CYS A 158 13.83 -13.71 -3.25
CA CYS A 158 13.44 -15.05 -2.84
C CYS A 158 12.36 -15.02 -1.75
N GLY A 159 11.32 -15.84 -1.93
CA GLY A 159 10.15 -15.90 -1.07
C GLY A 159 9.02 -14.92 -1.42
N LEU A 160 9.24 -13.97 -2.33
CA LEU A 160 8.21 -13.06 -2.79
C LEU A 160 7.19 -13.81 -3.66
N GLU A 161 5.91 -13.60 -3.37
CA GLU A 161 4.80 -14.14 -4.16
C GLU A 161 4.12 -13.04 -4.98
N GLY A 162 3.71 -13.39 -6.18
CA GLY A 162 3.02 -12.47 -7.08
C GLY A 162 2.44 -13.20 -8.29
N GLU A 163 2.07 -12.44 -9.29
CA GLU A 163 1.66 -12.95 -10.59
C GLU A 163 2.77 -12.66 -11.60
N VAL A 164 3.12 -13.60 -12.46
CA VAL A 164 4.06 -13.37 -13.56
C VAL A 164 3.30 -13.10 -14.84
N VAL A 165 3.74 -12.13 -15.60
CA VAL A 165 3.23 -11.83 -16.94
C VAL A 165 4.41 -11.69 -17.89
N THR A 166 4.32 -12.35 -19.02
CA THR A 166 5.29 -12.19 -20.10
C THR A 166 4.91 -10.94 -20.91
N THR A 167 5.86 -10.06 -21.09
CA THR A 167 5.70 -8.86 -21.92
C THR A 167 5.86 -9.19 -23.41
N ASP A 168 5.40 -8.29 -24.29
CA ASP A 168 5.50 -8.44 -25.74
C ASP A 168 6.97 -8.59 -26.21
N ASP A 169 7.92 -8.06 -25.44
CA ASP A 169 9.36 -8.16 -25.68
C ASP A 169 9.96 -9.50 -25.19
N GLY A 170 9.14 -10.42 -24.70
CA GLY A 170 9.56 -11.74 -24.22
C GLY A 170 10.18 -11.76 -22.83
N HIS A 171 10.17 -10.63 -22.11
CA HIS A 171 10.62 -10.55 -20.72
C HIS A 171 9.52 -10.96 -19.75
N SER A 172 9.90 -11.52 -18.61
CA SER A 172 8.96 -11.83 -17.54
C SER A 172 8.96 -10.69 -16.50
N GLU A 173 7.78 -10.22 -16.18
CA GLU A 173 7.56 -9.25 -15.09
C GLU A 173 6.84 -9.92 -13.92
N LEU A 174 7.39 -9.81 -12.72
CA LEU A 174 6.68 -10.16 -11.49
C LEU A 174 5.82 -8.98 -11.08
N ILE A 175 4.56 -9.26 -10.88
CA ILE A 175 3.53 -8.28 -10.52
C ILE A 175 3.01 -8.56 -9.13
N VAL A 176 3.08 -7.56 -8.27
CA VAL A 176 2.49 -7.60 -6.94
C VAL A 176 1.42 -6.53 -6.85
N ARG A 177 0.20 -6.92 -6.47
CA ARG A 177 -0.92 -5.99 -6.29
C ARG A 177 -0.77 -5.21 -5.00
N ILE A 178 -1.02 -3.91 -5.10
CA ILE A 178 -1.08 -3.00 -3.95
C ILE A 178 -2.39 -2.24 -4.07
N ASP A 179 -3.30 -2.51 -3.13
CA ASP A 179 -4.62 -1.90 -3.12
C ASP A 179 -4.53 -0.38 -3.29
N ILE A 180 -5.41 0.18 -4.12
CA ILE A 180 -5.52 1.61 -4.41
C ILE A 180 -4.43 2.16 -5.33
N LEU A 181 -3.19 1.65 -5.24
CA LEU A 181 -2.05 2.14 -6.01
C LEU A 181 -1.89 1.40 -7.35
N GLY A 182 -2.49 0.22 -7.48
CA GLY A 182 -2.35 -0.64 -8.64
C GLY A 182 -1.38 -1.78 -8.42
N CYS A 183 -0.35 -1.91 -9.23
CA CYS A 183 0.59 -3.02 -9.17
C CYS A 183 2.03 -2.54 -9.17
N ALA A 184 2.84 -3.08 -8.26
CA ALA A 184 4.28 -3.00 -8.31
C ALA A 184 4.82 -4.07 -9.26
N LYS A 185 5.72 -3.68 -10.16
CA LYS A 185 6.31 -4.54 -11.16
C LYS A 185 7.83 -4.53 -11.08
N VAL A 186 8.41 -5.68 -11.29
CA VAL A 186 9.86 -5.85 -11.39
C VAL A 186 10.17 -6.91 -12.44
N MET A 187 11.19 -6.68 -13.26
CA MET A 187 11.69 -7.69 -14.18
C MET A 187 12.32 -8.85 -13.41
N ILE A 188 12.03 -10.06 -13.82
CA ILE A 188 12.54 -11.29 -13.22
C ILE A 188 12.89 -12.30 -14.32
N GLU A 189 13.87 -13.14 -14.03
CA GLU A 189 14.20 -14.25 -14.94
C GLU A 189 13.28 -15.45 -14.65
N ALA A 190 12.81 -16.11 -15.71
CA ALA A 190 11.90 -17.25 -15.58
C ALA A 190 12.52 -18.41 -14.79
N VAL A 191 13.85 -18.53 -14.79
CA VAL A 191 14.60 -19.56 -14.04
C VAL A 191 14.55 -19.35 -12.52
N ASP A 192 14.21 -18.15 -12.07
CA ASP A 192 14.17 -17.77 -10.66
C ASP A 192 12.79 -17.90 -10.02
N ILE A 193 11.79 -18.35 -10.75
CA ILE A 193 10.41 -18.47 -10.29
C ILE A 193 9.91 -19.91 -10.29
N GLU A 194 9.01 -20.21 -9.37
CA GLU A 194 8.27 -21.47 -9.28
C GLU A 194 6.77 -21.18 -9.28
N LEU A 195 5.98 -22.02 -9.99
CA LEU A 195 4.53 -21.95 -9.92
C LEU A 195 4.06 -22.30 -8.51
N VAL A 196 3.15 -21.49 -7.98
CA VAL A 196 2.45 -21.78 -6.74
C VAL A 196 1.16 -22.50 -7.13
N ASP A 197 1.08 -23.80 -6.84
CA ASP A 197 -0.13 -24.58 -7.05
C ASP A 197 -1.34 -23.96 -6.33
N LYS A 198 -2.50 -24.10 -6.98
CA LYS A 198 -3.78 -23.56 -6.51
C LYS A 198 -4.26 -24.24 -5.24
#